data_81691a656fbb514d4c37632f3adb5dcd
#
_entry.id   81691a656fbb514d4c37632f3adb5dcd
#
_cell.length_a   1.000
_cell.length_b   1.000
_cell.length_c   1.000
_cell.angle_alpha   90.00
_cell.angle_beta   90.00
_cell.angle_gamma   90.00
#
_symmetry.space_group_name_H-M   'P 1'
#
loop_
_entity.id
_entity.type
_entity.pdbx_description
1 polymer ?
#
loop_
_entity_poly.entity_id
_entity_poly.type
_entity_poly.pdbx_seq_one_letter_code
_entity_poly.pdbx_strand_id
1 'polypeptide(L)'
;MRAKTFELCERLGKSLLSMGSTITTAESCTGGGLASSITAIPGSSAWFELGFITYSNSSKKKILGIEPALIDSHGAVSIEVVEAMASKSLAIANAD
;
A
#
# COMPACT_ATOMS: atom_id res chain seq x y z
N MET A 1 -13.79 -4.91 -11.84
CA MET A 1 -13.82 -4.65 -10.36
C MET A 1 -15.19 -4.94 -9.83
N ARG A 2 -15.26 -5.54 -8.66
CA ARG A 2 -16.53 -5.82 -8.01
C ARG A 2 -17.18 -4.52 -7.52
N ALA A 3 -18.52 -4.45 -7.60
CA ALA A 3 -19.28 -3.28 -7.13
C ALA A 3 -18.99 -2.95 -5.66
N LYS A 4 -18.84 -3.98 -4.82
CA LYS A 4 -18.53 -3.81 -3.39
C LYS A 4 -17.17 -3.16 -3.18
N THR A 5 -16.16 -3.56 -3.92
CA THR A 5 -14.82 -2.98 -3.86
C THR A 5 -14.85 -1.51 -4.26
N PHE A 6 -15.55 -1.19 -5.34
CA PHE A 6 -15.70 0.19 -5.79
C PHE A 6 -16.36 1.06 -4.72
N GLU A 7 -17.45 0.58 -4.14
CA GLU A 7 -18.17 1.27 -3.07
C GLU A 7 -17.27 1.54 -1.86
N LEU A 8 -16.49 0.55 -1.44
CA LEU A 8 -15.56 0.70 -0.32
C LEU A 8 -14.46 1.72 -0.63
N CYS A 9 -13.93 1.73 -1.84
CA CYS A 9 -12.93 2.70 -2.25
C CYS A 9 -13.51 4.12 -2.32
N GLU A 10 -14.75 4.29 -2.76
CA GLU A 10 -15.44 5.58 -2.72
C GLU A 10 -15.55 6.10 -1.28
N ARG A 11 -15.97 5.24 -0.37
CA ARG A 11 -16.10 5.58 1.05
C ARG A 11 -14.76 5.94 1.67
N LEU A 12 -13.72 5.18 1.34
CA LEU A 12 -12.36 5.47 1.79
C LEU A 12 -11.92 6.87 1.34
N GLY A 13 -12.13 7.19 0.06
CA GLY A 13 -11.77 8.49 -0.49
C GLY A 13 -12.50 9.64 0.19
N LYS A 14 -13.79 9.50 0.44
CA LYS A 14 -14.59 10.50 1.16
C LYS A 14 -14.06 10.74 2.57
N SER A 15 -13.71 9.66 3.27
CA SER A 15 -13.14 9.75 4.62
C SER A 15 -11.80 10.47 4.62
N LEU A 16 -10.91 10.12 3.69
CA LEU A 16 -9.59 10.74 3.59
C LEU A 16 -9.69 12.23 3.25
N LEU A 17 -10.54 12.58 2.30
CA LEU A 17 -10.77 13.99 1.95
C LEU A 17 -11.30 14.77 3.15
N SER A 18 -12.24 14.21 3.89
CA SER A 18 -12.82 14.83 5.07
C SER A 18 -11.78 15.11 6.15
N MET A 19 -10.79 14.22 6.30
CA MET A 19 -9.71 14.35 7.28
C MET A 19 -8.51 15.15 6.78
N GLY A 20 -8.48 15.49 5.50
CA GLY A 20 -7.30 16.10 4.89
C GLY A 20 -6.11 15.16 4.86
N SER A 21 -6.36 13.85 4.76
CA SER A 21 -5.33 12.82 4.87
C SER A 21 -5.09 12.11 3.55
N THR A 22 -3.93 11.47 3.43
CA THR A 22 -3.54 10.68 2.26
C THR A 22 -3.23 9.25 2.66
N ILE A 23 -3.31 8.35 1.69
CA ILE A 23 -3.00 6.93 1.87
C ILE A 23 -1.95 6.49 0.86
N THR A 24 -1.13 5.53 1.24
CA THR A 24 -0.26 4.79 0.33
C THR A 24 -0.55 3.30 0.47
N THR A 25 -0.05 2.51 -0.46
CA THR A 25 -0.19 1.05 -0.46
C THR A 25 1.16 0.38 -0.65
N ALA A 26 1.31 -0.79 -0.06
CA ALA A 26 2.46 -1.66 -0.28
C ALA A 26 1.93 -3.04 -0.59
N GLU A 27 2.19 -3.49 -1.81
CA GLU A 27 1.64 -4.75 -2.32
C GLU A 27 2.75 -5.72 -2.72
N SER A 28 2.47 -7.00 -2.60
CA SER A 28 3.31 -8.08 -3.08
C SER A 28 2.45 -9.02 -3.95
N CYS A 29 1.82 -10.01 -3.36
CA CYS A 29 1.04 -11.02 -4.11
C CYS A 29 -0.16 -10.44 -4.86
N THR A 30 -0.70 -9.33 -4.45
CA THR A 30 -1.82 -8.66 -5.13
C THR A 30 -1.39 -7.92 -6.40
N GLY A 31 -0.09 -7.73 -6.59
CA GLY A 31 0.48 -7.25 -7.85
C GLY A 31 -0.01 -5.89 -8.35
N GLY A 32 -0.50 -5.03 -7.46
CA GLY A 32 -1.05 -3.73 -7.81
C GLY A 32 -2.58 -3.68 -7.81
N GLY A 33 -3.25 -4.78 -7.47
CA GLY A 33 -4.70 -4.86 -7.46
C GLY A 33 -5.36 -3.86 -6.51
N LEU A 34 -4.75 -3.63 -5.34
CA LEU A 34 -5.27 -2.66 -4.38
C LEU A 34 -5.17 -1.23 -4.93
N ALA A 35 -4.00 -0.86 -5.43
CA ALA A 35 -3.80 0.47 -6.04
C ALA A 35 -4.72 0.67 -7.26
N SER A 36 -4.90 -0.36 -8.07
CA SER A 36 -5.81 -0.33 -9.21
C SER A 36 -7.25 -0.04 -8.77
N SER A 37 -7.71 -0.69 -7.71
CA SER A 37 -9.05 -0.47 -7.15
C SER A 37 -9.23 0.97 -6.65
N ILE A 38 -8.22 1.50 -5.97
CA ILE A 38 -8.22 2.87 -5.43
C ILE A 38 -8.27 3.89 -6.58
N THR A 39 -7.41 3.72 -7.57
CA THR A 39 -7.29 4.68 -8.68
C THR A 39 -8.45 4.62 -9.67
N ALA A 40 -9.30 3.64 -9.59
CA ALA A 40 -10.56 3.59 -10.34
C ALA A 40 -11.56 4.66 -9.88
N ILE A 41 -11.38 5.19 -8.67
CA ILE A 41 -12.27 6.21 -8.13
C ILE A 41 -11.92 7.58 -8.73
N PRO A 42 -12.87 8.28 -9.36
CA PRO A 42 -12.62 9.63 -9.87
C PRO A 42 -12.16 10.56 -8.75
N GLY A 43 -11.11 11.33 -9.03
CA GLY A 43 -10.56 12.27 -8.06
C GLY A 43 -9.64 11.67 -7.01
N SER A 44 -9.30 10.39 -7.11
CA SER A 44 -8.45 9.70 -6.13
C SER A 44 -7.05 10.32 -5.98
N SER A 45 -6.56 11.07 -6.96
CA SER A 45 -5.26 11.74 -6.88
C SER A 45 -5.17 12.76 -5.73
N ALA A 46 -6.30 13.22 -5.23
CA ALA A 46 -6.34 14.15 -4.09
C ALA A 46 -5.96 13.47 -2.77
N TRP A 47 -6.06 12.13 -2.68
CA TRP A 47 -5.80 11.40 -1.44
C TRP A 47 -4.93 10.15 -1.63
N PHE A 48 -4.53 9.85 -2.86
CA PHE A 48 -3.61 8.75 -3.18
C PHE A 48 -2.59 9.22 -4.20
N GLU A 49 -1.32 9.30 -3.81
CA GLU A 49 -0.26 9.79 -4.70
C GLU A 49 0.56 8.66 -5.31
N LEU A 50 0.93 7.68 -4.49
CA LEU A 50 1.78 6.58 -4.94
C LEU A 50 1.51 5.31 -4.15
N GLY A 51 1.81 4.18 -4.77
CA GLY A 51 1.80 2.88 -4.13
C GLY A 51 3.04 2.11 -4.54
N PHE A 52 3.38 1.09 -3.77
CA PHE A 52 4.55 0.25 -3.98
C PHE A 52 4.11 -1.16 -4.34
N ILE A 53 4.72 -1.72 -5.37
CA ILE A 53 4.58 -3.13 -5.71
C ILE A 53 5.96 -3.76 -5.58
N THR A 54 6.25 -4.33 -4.43
CA THR A 54 7.54 -4.96 -4.15
C THR A 54 7.36 -6.47 -4.06
N TYR A 55 7.24 -7.07 -5.23
CA TYR A 55 6.87 -8.47 -5.36
C TYR A 55 7.95 -9.42 -4.85
N SER A 56 9.19 -9.21 -5.26
CA SER A 56 10.31 -10.06 -4.86
C SER A 56 10.88 -9.64 -3.50
N ASN A 57 11.56 -10.57 -2.83
CA ASN A 57 12.29 -10.24 -1.61
C ASN A 57 13.39 -9.20 -1.87
N SER A 58 14.05 -9.28 -3.01
CA SER A 58 15.05 -8.30 -3.41
C SER A 58 14.46 -6.89 -3.49
N SER A 59 13.27 -6.73 -4.09
CA SER A 59 12.61 -5.43 -4.19
C SER A 59 12.14 -4.91 -2.84
N LYS A 60 11.71 -5.78 -1.94
CA LYS A 60 11.35 -5.40 -0.57
C LYS A 60 12.52 -4.77 0.15
N LYS A 61 13.70 -5.37 0.01
CA LYS A 61 14.95 -4.87 0.61
C LYS A 61 15.40 -3.56 -0.06
N LYS A 62 15.45 -3.56 -1.38
CA LYS A 62 16.03 -2.46 -2.17
C LYS A 62 15.15 -1.21 -2.15
N ILE A 63 13.86 -1.36 -2.32
CA ILE A 63 12.94 -0.22 -2.45
C ILE A 63 12.40 0.24 -1.10
N LEU A 64 11.95 -0.69 -0.27
CA LEU A 64 11.36 -0.36 1.02
C LEU A 64 12.35 -0.39 2.18
N GLY A 65 13.55 -0.89 1.95
CA GLY A 65 14.56 -0.98 3.01
C GLY A 65 14.22 -2.01 4.08
N ILE A 66 13.46 -3.06 3.73
CA ILE A 66 13.16 -4.12 4.70
C ILE A 66 14.46 -4.85 5.05
N GLU A 67 14.72 -5.01 6.35
CA GLU A 67 15.90 -5.71 6.82
C GLU A 67 15.93 -7.15 6.33
N PRO A 68 17.04 -7.60 5.69
CA PRO A 68 17.13 -8.99 5.21
C PRO A 68 16.86 -10.01 6.31
N ALA A 69 17.38 -9.77 7.52
CA ALA A 69 17.18 -10.66 8.66
C ALA A 69 15.69 -10.85 9.03
N LEU A 70 14.88 -9.84 8.83
CA LEU A 70 13.45 -9.93 9.13
C LEU A 70 12.76 -10.92 8.18
N ILE A 71 13.09 -10.83 6.88
CA ILE A 71 12.54 -11.75 5.87
C ILE A 71 13.07 -13.17 6.10
N ASP A 72 14.35 -13.30 6.41
CA ASP A 72 14.98 -14.62 6.64
C ASP A 72 14.40 -15.30 7.88
N SER A 73 14.13 -14.55 8.94
CA SER A 73 13.62 -15.10 10.20
C SER A 73 12.12 -15.43 10.16
N HIS A 74 11.32 -14.61 9.50
CA HIS A 74 9.85 -14.71 9.56
C HIS A 74 9.19 -15.11 8.24
N GLY A 75 9.95 -15.08 7.14
CA GLY A 75 9.42 -15.32 5.80
C GLY A 75 8.73 -14.08 5.23
N ALA A 76 8.68 -14.02 3.90
CA ALA A 76 8.10 -12.88 3.19
C ALA A 76 6.59 -12.71 3.46
N VAL A 77 5.89 -13.83 3.73
CA VAL A 77 4.45 -13.83 4.03
C VAL A 77 4.31 -13.99 5.54
N SER A 78 4.40 -12.87 6.25
CA SER A 78 4.33 -12.83 7.71
C SER A 78 3.80 -11.49 8.19
N ILE A 79 3.30 -11.45 9.41
CA ILE A 79 2.85 -10.22 10.06
C ILE A 79 4.01 -9.25 10.20
N GLU A 80 5.18 -9.74 10.60
CA GLU A 80 6.39 -8.94 10.79
C GLU A 80 6.79 -8.20 9.50
N VAL A 81 6.79 -8.91 8.38
CA VAL A 81 7.17 -8.32 7.09
C VAL A 81 6.08 -7.37 6.57
N VAL A 82 4.80 -7.71 6.72
CA VAL A 82 3.73 -6.81 6.26
C VAL A 82 3.68 -5.51 7.07
N GLU A 83 3.92 -5.58 8.37
CA GLU A 83 4.01 -4.37 9.20
C GLU A 83 5.19 -3.50 8.79
N ALA A 84 6.34 -4.09 8.52
CA ALA A 84 7.51 -3.38 8.03
C ALA A 84 7.26 -2.75 6.66
N MET A 85 6.59 -3.45 5.75
CA MET A 85 6.22 -2.92 4.43
C MET A 85 5.31 -1.69 4.57
N ALA A 86 4.28 -1.78 5.41
CA ALA A 86 3.36 -0.66 5.63
C ALA A 86 4.09 0.54 6.24
N SER A 87 4.89 0.32 7.27
CA SER A 87 5.63 1.37 7.96
C SER A 87 6.64 2.06 7.06
N LYS A 88 7.41 1.30 6.29
CA LYS A 88 8.41 1.85 5.37
C LYS A 88 7.77 2.63 4.21
N SER A 89 6.71 2.09 3.62
CA SER A 89 6.01 2.78 2.54
C SER A 89 5.35 4.06 3.02
N LEU A 90 4.77 4.06 4.21
CA LEU A 90 4.19 5.25 4.82
C LEU A 90 5.23 6.38 4.93
N ALA A 91 6.42 6.06 5.40
CA ALA A 91 7.51 7.02 5.56
C ALA A 91 8.00 7.55 4.21
N ILE A 92 8.22 6.66 3.22
CA ILE A 92 8.72 7.06 1.90
C ILE A 92 7.68 7.92 1.17
N ALA A 93 6.41 7.54 1.22
CA ALA A 93 5.32 8.27 0.56
C ALA A 93 4.93 9.55 1.29
N ASN A 94 5.37 9.73 2.53
CA ASN A 94 4.94 10.84 3.39
C ASN A 94 3.40 10.90 3.47
N ALA A 95 2.78 9.76 3.64
CA ALA A 95 1.33 9.62 3.77
C ALA A 95 0.92 9.53 5.24
N ASP A 96 -0.36 9.54 5.50
CA ASP A 96 -0.92 9.46 6.86
C ASP A 96 -1.29 8.04 7.25
#